data_686466c8575d61a2425904edddd8fc72
#
_entry.id   686466c8575d61a2425904edddd8fc72
#
_cell.length_a   1.000
_cell.length_b   1.000
_cell.length_c   1.000
_cell.angle_alpha   90.00
_cell.angle_beta   90.00
_cell.angle_gamma   90.00
#
_symmetry.space_group_name_H-M   'P 1'
#
loop_
_entity.id
_entity.type
_entity.pdbx_description
1 polymer ?
#
loop_
_entity_poly.entity_id
_entity_poly.type
_entity_poly.pdbx_seq_one_letter_code
_entity_poly.pdbx_strand_id
1 'polypeptide(L)'
;MRNVNYQSEIAPSWNGNGSNFWYGLNSNFYDKDNPFGGINVNYGERRVLWTIRWVISRYNIDPDRVHIQGGSMGGYGSLSLALRNPDLFASVYASASLVDFHRLSDYANKIGPANWGPRDANILTNEGIGIYDRADLVAYVQDRPEVDFPLIFMLNGKQDELITWEGPPLFYEAMQKTHHGLIAVWSEGGHAGSRNALYGRPDVYDEINIRNLRRNQSYPAISYASTNDDPGRASDDGDPRGQLNAMFEWTDTVDSPNEYAVTLMPRNGRDISATADITPRRLQNFRVRPGDRFRYRNLEIPAGKIHQQGKLPADEHGLVTVKKFASRSGGSRLFITRE
;
A
#
# COMPACT_ATOMS: atom_id res chain seq x y z
N MET A 1 -12.92 -18.51 8.34
CA MET A 1 -12.59 -17.72 7.14
C MET A 1 -12.34 -18.67 5.99
N ARG A 2 -13.04 -18.52 4.87
CA ARG A 2 -12.72 -19.30 3.66
C ARG A 2 -11.71 -18.50 2.84
N ASN A 3 -10.51 -19.03 2.67
CA ASN A 3 -9.54 -18.50 1.71
C ASN A 3 -10.04 -18.86 0.30
N VAL A 4 -10.42 -17.87 -0.47
CA VAL A 4 -10.67 -18.05 -1.89
C VAL A 4 -9.35 -17.78 -2.61
N ASN A 5 -8.62 -18.84 -2.94
CA ASN A 5 -7.44 -18.75 -3.79
C ASN A 5 -7.90 -18.63 -5.24
N TYR A 6 -7.82 -17.42 -5.79
CA TYR A 6 -7.93 -17.22 -7.23
C TYR A 6 -6.54 -17.27 -7.85
N GLN A 7 -6.18 -18.43 -8.40
CA GLN A 7 -5.11 -18.51 -9.39
C GLN A 7 -5.69 -18.14 -10.76
N SER A 8 -4.90 -17.45 -11.55
CA SER A 8 -5.25 -16.96 -12.87
C SER A 8 -5.35 -18.10 -13.91
N GLU A 9 -6.33 -18.97 -13.79
CA GLU A 9 -6.54 -20.06 -14.74
C GLU A 9 -7.22 -19.64 -16.05
N ILE A 10 -7.31 -18.34 -16.37
CA ILE A 10 -8.10 -17.89 -17.51
C ILE A 10 -7.36 -16.87 -18.37
N ALA A 11 -6.24 -17.27 -18.86
CA ALA A 11 -5.78 -16.94 -20.19
C ALA A 11 -5.26 -18.22 -20.81
N PRO A 12 -5.77 -18.67 -21.95
CA PRO A 12 -5.11 -19.75 -22.67
C PRO A 12 -3.68 -19.28 -22.94
N SER A 13 -2.73 -20.05 -22.48
CA SER A 13 -1.31 -19.79 -22.69
C SER A 13 -0.98 -19.83 -24.18
N TRP A 14 -1.01 -18.71 -24.84
CA TRP A 14 -0.32 -18.54 -26.10
C TRP A 14 1.15 -18.30 -25.77
N ASN A 15 2.02 -19.20 -26.20
CA ASN A 15 3.46 -19.22 -25.97
C ASN A 15 3.93 -19.30 -24.49
N GLY A 16 3.19 -19.91 -23.59
CA GLY A 16 3.64 -20.18 -22.21
C GLY A 16 3.57 -19.02 -21.22
N ASN A 17 3.07 -17.85 -21.60
CA ASN A 17 3.02 -16.65 -20.74
C ASN A 17 1.60 -16.13 -20.59
N GLY A 18 0.72 -16.88 -19.94
CA GLY A 18 -0.68 -16.49 -19.67
C GLY A 18 -0.88 -15.46 -18.55
N SER A 19 0.07 -14.57 -18.31
CA SER A 19 -0.01 -13.64 -17.19
C SER A 19 -0.45 -12.24 -17.67
N ASN A 20 -1.68 -11.88 -17.37
CA ASN A 20 -2.26 -10.58 -17.70
C ASN A 20 -2.13 -9.51 -16.58
N PHE A 21 -1.29 -9.77 -15.60
CA PHE A 21 -1.10 -8.92 -14.41
C PHE A 21 -2.40 -8.44 -13.76
N TRP A 22 -3.43 -9.31 -13.75
CA TRP A 22 -4.75 -9.06 -13.18
C TRP A 22 -5.57 -7.94 -13.85
N TYR A 23 -5.02 -7.33 -14.89
CA TYR A 23 -5.70 -6.31 -15.66
C TYR A 23 -6.57 -6.93 -16.78
N GLY A 24 -5.93 -7.40 -17.82
CA GLY A 24 -6.58 -7.96 -18.99
C GLY A 24 -5.68 -7.90 -20.21
N LEU A 25 -6.28 -7.87 -21.39
CA LEU A 25 -5.61 -8.00 -22.67
C LEU A 25 -6.09 -6.94 -23.65
N ASN A 26 -5.34 -6.78 -24.75
CA ASN A 26 -5.83 -6.02 -25.89
C ASN A 26 -7.09 -6.71 -26.49
N SER A 27 -8.10 -5.94 -26.88
CA SER A 27 -9.35 -6.47 -27.42
C SER A 27 -9.15 -7.30 -28.69
N ASN A 28 -8.07 -7.05 -29.44
CA ASN A 28 -7.67 -7.78 -30.64
C ASN A 28 -6.62 -8.87 -30.35
N PHE A 29 -6.35 -9.20 -29.10
CA PHE A 29 -5.27 -10.13 -28.71
C PHE A 29 -5.27 -11.45 -29.48
N TYR A 30 -6.41 -11.95 -29.90
CA TYR A 30 -6.55 -13.19 -30.66
C TYR A 30 -6.53 -13.01 -32.17
N ASP A 31 -6.48 -11.77 -32.68
CA ASP A 31 -6.27 -11.47 -34.08
C ASP A 31 -4.79 -11.66 -34.42
N LYS A 32 -4.49 -12.67 -35.25
CA LYS A 32 -3.11 -13.03 -35.61
C LYS A 32 -2.40 -11.99 -36.48
N ASP A 33 -3.17 -11.24 -37.23
CA ASP A 33 -2.64 -10.25 -38.18
C ASP A 33 -2.47 -8.88 -37.51
N ASN A 34 -3.28 -8.58 -36.49
CA ASN A 34 -3.25 -7.31 -35.78
C ASN A 34 -3.61 -7.44 -34.28
N PRO A 35 -2.80 -8.17 -33.48
CA PRO A 35 -3.13 -8.49 -32.09
C PRO A 35 -3.20 -7.28 -31.17
N PHE A 36 -2.68 -6.13 -31.60
CA PHE A 36 -2.68 -4.87 -30.84
C PHE A 36 -3.44 -3.74 -31.52
N GLY A 37 -4.29 -4.05 -32.51
CA GLY A 37 -5.08 -3.07 -33.23
C GLY A 37 -6.30 -2.53 -32.47
N GLY A 38 -6.57 -3.05 -31.29
CA GLY A 38 -7.68 -2.63 -30.43
C GLY A 38 -7.23 -1.77 -29.25
N ILE A 39 -8.02 -1.80 -28.18
CA ILE A 39 -7.74 -1.15 -26.90
C ILE A 39 -7.47 -2.23 -25.83
N ASN A 40 -6.77 -1.85 -24.77
CA ASN A 40 -6.56 -2.71 -23.61
C ASN A 40 -7.79 -2.71 -22.70
N VAL A 41 -8.34 -3.88 -22.39
CA VAL A 41 -9.59 -4.02 -21.63
C VAL A 41 -9.32 -4.79 -20.34
N ASN A 42 -9.84 -4.27 -19.24
CA ASN A 42 -9.61 -4.78 -17.88
C ASN A 42 -10.49 -6.01 -17.53
N TYR A 43 -10.49 -7.02 -18.40
CA TYR A 43 -11.28 -8.24 -18.20
C TYR A 43 -10.96 -8.95 -16.88
N GLY A 44 -9.68 -9.09 -16.54
CA GLY A 44 -9.21 -9.75 -15.33
C GLY A 44 -9.65 -9.00 -14.08
N GLU A 45 -9.38 -7.70 -14.05
CA GLU A 45 -9.77 -6.82 -12.95
C GLU A 45 -11.28 -6.85 -12.70
N ARG A 46 -12.09 -6.61 -13.73
CA ARG A 46 -13.56 -6.62 -13.65
C ARG A 46 -14.08 -7.95 -13.11
N ARG A 47 -13.51 -9.06 -13.55
CA ARG A 47 -13.89 -10.39 -13.09
C ARG A 47 -13.62 -10.57 -11.60
N VAL A 48 -12.43 -10.21 -11.13
CA VAL A 48 -12.08 -10.31 -9.69
C VAL A 48 -13.03 -9.46 -8.86
N LEU A 49 -13.22 -8.19 -9.24
CA LEU A 49 -14.12 -7.28 -8.53
C LEU A 49 -15.58 -7.78 -8.51
N TRP A 50 -16.06 -8.29 -9.65
CA TRP A 50 -17.38 -8.88 -9.72
C TRP A 50 -17.51 -10.09 -8.77
N THR A 51 -16.53 -10.97 -8.78
CA THR A 51 -16.54 -12.16 -7.92
C THR A 51 -16.54 -11.79 -6.44
N ILE A 52 -15.73 -10.81 -6.02
CA ILE A 52 -15.70 -10.36 -4.63
C ILE A 52 -17.08 -9.80 -4.23
N ARG A 53 -17.66 -8.92 -5.03
CA ARG A 53 -19.00 -8.35 -4.76
C ARG A 53 -20.09 -9.44 -4.73
N TRP A 54 -20.02 -10.40 -5.65
CA TRP A 54 -20.94 -11.52 -5.66
C TRP A 54 -20.82 -12.38 -4.40
N VAL A 55 -19.59 -12.71 -3.97
CA VAL A 55 -19.36 -13.47 -2.72
C VAL A 55 -19.90 -12.71 -1.50
N ILE A 56 -19.64 -11.42 -1.41
CA ILE A 56 -20.17 -10.58 -0.33
C ILE A 56 -21.72 -10.61 -0.31
N SER A 57 -22.34 -10.54 -1.50
CA SER A 57 -23.82 -10.53 -1.59
C SER A 57 -24.50 -11.87 -1.32
N ARG A 58 -23.76 -12.99 -1.50
CA ARG A 58 -24.33 -14.35 -1.39
C ARG A 58 -24.04 -15.05 -0.08
N TYR A 59 -22.99 -14.63 0.61
CA TYR A 59 -22.54 -15.27 1.84
C TYR A 59 -22.51 -14.24 2.96
N ASN A 60 -22.60 -14.70 4.20
CA ASN A 60 -22.48 -13.83 5.37
C ASN A 60 -21.02 -13.37 5.57
N ILE A 61 -20.59 -12.46 4.71
CA ILE A 61 -19.26 -11.85 4.72
C ILE A 61 -19.40 -10.42 5.25
N ASP A 62 -18.54 -10.06 6.18
CA ASP A 62 -18.41 -8.66 6.61
C ASP A 62 -17.74 -7.85 5.49
N PRO A 63 -18.45 -6.92 4.83
CA PRO A 63 -17.92 -6.16 3.70
C PRO A 63 -16.79 -5.19 4.10
N ASP A 64 -16.68 -4.87 5.39
CA ASP A 64 -15.64 -3.99 5.91
C ASP A 64 -14.34 -4.73 6.28
N ARG A 65 -14.31 -6.07 6.13
CA ARG A 65 -13.15 -6.92 6.42
C ARG A 65 -12.66 -7.69 5.20
N VAL A 66 -12.74 -7.09 4.04
CA VAL A 66 -12.18 -7.65 2.80
C VAL A 66 -10.71 -7.25 2.70
N HIS A 67 -9.83 -8.24 2.74
CA HIS A 67 -8.39 -8.07 2.62
C HIS A 67 -7.90 -8.71 1.34
N ILE A 68 -6.88 -8.11 0.70
CA ILE A 68 -6.28 -8.66 -0.51
C ILE A 68 -4.80 -8.94 -0.28
N GLN A 69 -4.34 -10.07 -0.82
CA GLN A 69 -2.93 -10.43 -0.73
C GLN A 69 -2.43 -11.11 -1.99
N GLY A 70 -1.17 -10.93 -2.29
CA GLY A 70 -0.54 -11.61 -3.42
C GLY A 70 0.98 -11.49 -3.42
N GLY A 71 1.61 -12.36 -4.20
CA GLY A 71 3.04 -12.35 -4.44
C GLY A 71 3.35 -12.23 -5.92
N SER A 72 4.46 -11.59 -6.29
CA SER A 72 4.91 -11.43 -7.67
C SER A 72 3.84 -10.72 -8.53
N MET A 73 3.40 -11.32 -9.62
CA MET A 73 2.27 -10.83 -10.40
C MET A 73 1.01 -10.59 -9.55
N GLY A 74 0.73 -11.47 -8.58
CA GLY A 74 -0.37 -11.31 -7.64
C GLY A 74 -0.13 -10.16 -6.64
N GLY A 75 1.12 -9.83 -6.33
CA GLY A 75 1.49 -8.65 -5.56
C GLY A 75 1.09 -7.36 -6.27
N TYR A 76 1.49 -7.21 -7.53
CA TYR A 76 1.04 -6.10 -8.39
C TYR A 76 -0.49 -6.03 -8.49
N GLY A 77 -1.14 -7.17 -8.76
CA GLY A 77 -2.60 -7.24 -8.86
C GLY A 77 -3.29 -6.81 -7.58
N SER A 78 -2.76 -7.23 -6.42
CA SER A 78 -3.29 -6.82 -5.11
C SER A 78 -3.16 -5.33 -4.88
N LEU A 79 -1.99 -4.74 -5.17
CA LEU A 79 -1.78 -3.29 -5.08
C LEU A 79 -2.69 -2.53 -6.04
N SER A 80 -2.67 -2.88 -7.33
CA SER A 80 -3.44 -2.19 -8.36
C SER A 80 -4.94 -2.22 -8.08
N LEU A 81 -5.47 -3.41 -7.72
CA LEU A 81 -6.90 -3.57 -7.38
C LEU A 81 -7.29 -2.73 -6.17
N ALA A 82 -6.48 -2.76 -5.11
CA ALA A 82 -6.81 -2.08 -3.86
C ALA A 82 -6.67 -0.56 -3.95
N LEU A 83 -5.64 -0.06 -4.62
CA LEU A 83 -5.45 1.37 -4.83
C LEU A 83 -6.57 1.97 -5.69
N ARG A 84 -7.06 1.22 -6.68
CA ARG A 84 -8.14 1.68 -7.57
C ARG A 84 -9.55 1.42 -7.04
N ASN A 85 -9.68 0.59 -6.01
CA ASN A 85 -10.95 0.29 -5.36
C ASN A 85 -10.81 0.38 -3.83
N PRO A 86 -10.41 1.56 -3.30
CA PRO A 86 -10.13 1.73 -1.87
C PRO A 86 -11.37 1.46 -1.00
N ASP A 87 -12.57 1.62 -1.57
CA ASP A 87 -13.85 1.35 -0.90
C ASP A 87 -14.16 -0.13 -0.73
N LEU A 88 -13.36 -1.02 -1.31
CA LEU A 88 -13.59 -2.46 -1.23
C LEU A 88 -12.67 -3.15 -0.24
N PHE A 89 -11.45 -2.67 -0.07
CA PHE A 89 -10.42 -3.38 0.69
C PHE A 89 -10.05 -2.67 2.00
N ALA A 90 -9.96 -3.45 3.08
CA ALA A 90 -9.51 -2.98 4.38
C ALA A 90 -7.99 -2.83 4.47
N SER A 91 -7.24 -3.78 3.90
CA SER A 91 -5.78 -3.76 3.84
C SER A 91 -5.23 -4.57 2.68
N VAL A 92 -3.95 -4.38 2.39
CA VAL A 92 -3.20 -5.07 1.32
C VAL A 92 -1.95 -5.70 1.89
N TYR A 93 -1.67 -6.94 1.47
CA TYR A 93 -0.36 -7.58 1.63
C TYR A 93 0.21 -7.90 0.25
N ALA A 94 1.34 -7.31 -0.10
CA ALA A 94 2.01 -7.51 -1.37
C ALA A 94 3.46 -7.95 -1.16
N SER A 95 3.84 -9.10 -1.72
CA SER A 95 5.22 -9.60 -1.65
C SER A 95 5.85 -9.72 -3.03
N ALA A 96 7.15 -9.41 -3.16
CA ALA A 96 7.88 -9.39 -4.42
C ALA A 96 7.06 -8.69 -5.52
N SER A 97 6.53 -7.51 -5.19
CA SER A 97 5.55 -6.82 -6.02
C SER A 97 6.20 -5.81 -6.92
N LEU A 98 5.81 -5.86 -8.19
CA LEU A 98 5.99 -4.79 -9.13
C LEU A 98 5.15 -3.57 -8.72
N VAL A 99 5.60 -2.37 -9.07
CA VAL A 99 4.89 -1.11 -8.81
C VAL A 99 4.74 -0.24 -10.05
N ASP A 100 5.57 -0.46 -11.06
CA ASP A 100 5.42 0.15 -12.38
C ASP A 100 6.01 -0.78 -13.46
N PHE A 101 5.69 -0.51 -14.73
CA PHE A 101 6.18 -1.27 -15.87
C PHE A 101 7.27 -0.52 -16.68
N HIS A 102 7.75 0.60 -16.20
CA HIS A 102 8.82 1.37 -16.84
C HIS A 102 10.21 0.92 -16.40
N ARG A 103 10.32 0.39 -15.16
CA ARG A 103 11.57 -0.03 -14.51
C ARG A 103 11.55 -1.53 -14.26
N LEU A 104 11.84 -2.30 -15.29
CA LEU A 104 11.69 -3.74 -15.23
C LEU A 104 12.94 -4.48 -15.68
N SER A 105 13.14 -5.65 -15.05
CA SER A 105 14.02 -6.70 -15.60
C SER A 105 13.60 -7.08 -17.02
N ASP A 106 14.51 -7.69 -17.74
CA ASP A 106 14.25 -8.22 -19.10
C ASP A 106 13.07 -9.18 -19.17
N TYR A 107 12.80 -9.91 -18.08
CA TYR A 107 11.66 -10.81 -18.00
C TYR A 107 10.33 -10.07 -18.01
N ALA A 108 10.18 -9.12 -17.10
CA ALA A 108 8.94 -8.33 -17.01
C ALA A 108 8.77 -7.37 -18.19
N ASN A 109 9.88 -6.97 -18.84
CA ASN A 109 9.90 -6.22 -20.10
C ASN A 109 9.23 -6.94 -21.27
N LYS A 110 9.12 -8.26 -21.21
CA LYS A 110 8.51 -9.08 -22.29
C LYS A 110 7.01 -9.28 -22.06
N ILE A 111 6.56 -9.31 -20.80
CA ILE A 111 5.19 -9.71 -20.47
C ILE A 111 4.18 -8.60 -20.79
N GLY A 112 4.46 -7.35 -20.39
CA GLY A 112 3.61 -6.22 -20.72
C GLY A 112 3.36 -6.08 -22.21
N PRO A 113 4.41 -5.97 -23.04
CA PRO A 113 4.28 -5.89 -24.48
C PRO A 113 3.57 -7.10 -25.12
N ALA A 114 3.76 -8.31 -24.58
CA ALA A 114 3.08 -9.50 -25.09
C ALA A 114 1.56 -9.49 -24.91
N ASN A 115 1.06 -8.78 -23.88
CA ASN A 115 -0.37 -8.72 -23.57
C ASN A 115 -1.05 -7.43 -24.04
N TRP A 116 -0.32 -6.32 -24.01
CA TRP A 116 -0.89 -4.98 -24.10
C TRP A 116 -0.39 -4.17 -25.29
N GLY A 117 0.61 -4.69 -26.03
CA GLY A 117 1.30 -4.01 -27.12
C GLY A 117 2.56 -3.27 -26.70
N PRO A 118 3.31 -2.74 -27.67
CA PRO A 118 4.58 -2.08 -27.44
C PRO A 118 4.46 -0.90 -26.45
N ARG A 119 5.52 -0.69 -25.67
CA ARG A 119 5.53 0.37 -24.64
C ARG A 119 5.43 1.76 -25.24
N ASP A 120 6.15 2.01 -26.30
CA ASP A 120 6.14 3.30 -27.01
C ASP A 120 4.79 3.63 -27.64
N ALA A 121 4.01 2.61 -27.99
CA ALA A 121 2.64 2.80 -28.45
C ALA A 121 1.67 3.17 -27.34
N ASN A 122 1.96 2.75 -26.10
CA ASN A 122 1.16 3.00 -24.89
C ASN A 122 -0.36 2.96 -25.15
N ILE A 123 -0.80 1.86 -25.76
CA ILE A 123 -2.15 1.68 -26.30
C ILE A 123 -3.19 1.98 -25.23
N LEU A 124 -4.21 2.76 -25.60
CA LEU A 124 -5.24 3.18 -24.66
C LEU A 124 -5.99 2.00 -24.04
N THR A 125 -6.36 2.18 -22.81
CA THR A 125 -7.28 1.30 -22.08
C THR A 125 -8.72 1.67 -22.37
N ASN A 126 -9.66 0.82 -21.97
CA ASN A 126 -11.08 1.15 -21.98
C ASN A 126 -11.46 2.28 -20.99
N GLU A 127 -10.51 2.77 -20.20
CA GLU A 127 -10.64 3.94 -19.32
C GLU A 127 -10.10 5.22 -19.98
N GLY A 128 -9.57 5.13 -21.21
CA GLY A 128 -9.03 6.27 -21.96
C GLY A 128 -7.63 6.71 -21.55
N ILE A 129 -6.92 5.89 -20.76
CA ILE A 129 -5.56 6.12 -20.27
C ILE A 129 -4.63 5.13 -20.98
N GLY A 130 -3.40 5.52 -21.31
CA GLY A 130 -2.40 4.58 -21.79
C GLY A 130 -2.15 3.45 -20.80
N ILE A 131 -1.98 2.23 -21.27
CA ILE A 131 -1.91 1.05 -20.37
C ILE A 131 -0.71 1.12 -19.43
N TYR A 132 0.42 1.63 -19.89
CA TYR A 132 1.62 1.73 -19.06
C TYR A 132 1.53 2.87 -18.06
N ASP A 133 0.87 3.98 -18.40
CA ASP A 133 0.56 5.06 -17.46
C ASP A 133 -0.43 4.56 -16.39
N ARG A 134 -1.42 3.80 -16.81
CA ARG A 134 -2.36 3.17 -15.88
C ARG A 134 -1.67 2.18 -14.95
N ALA A 135 -0.66 1.49 -15.45
CA ALA A 135 0.07 0.47 -14.69
C ALA A 135 1.13 1.07 -13.75
N ASP A 136 1.43 2.37 -13.84
CA ASP A 136 2.33 3.07 -12.93
C ASP A 136 1.59 3.41 -11.61
N LEU A 137 1.85 2.60 -10.58
CA LEU A 137 1.27 2.78 -9.25
C LEU A 137 2.01 3.86 -8.45
N VAL A 138 3.24 4.20 -8.83
CA VAL A 138 4.00 5.29 -8.19
C VAL A 138 3.36 6.62 -8.53
N ALA A 139 3.19 6.92 -9.83
CA ALA A 139 2.50 8.11 -10.28
C ALA A 139 1.05 8.16 -9.76
N TYR A 140 0.35 7.01 -9.80
CA TYR A 140 -1.03 6.93 -9.33
C TYR A 140 -1.21 7.38 -7.88
N VAL A 141 -0.29 7.00 -7.00
CA VAL A 141 -0.31 7.40 -5.58
C VAL A 141 0.09 8.86 -5.41
N GLN A 142 1.13 9.31 -6.12
CA GLN A 142 1.62 10.70 -6.04
C GLN A 142 0.54 11.73 -6.40
N ASP A 143 -0.29 11.40 -7.39
CA ASP A 143 -1.35 12.29 -7.88
C ASP A 143 -2.62 12.28 -7.02
N ARG A 144 -2.67 11.49 -5.94
CA ARG A 144 -3.90 11.28 -5.15
C ARG A 144 -3.66 11.29 -3.64
N PRO A 145 -3.03 12.33 -3.09
CA PRO A 145 -2.78 12.42 -1.65
C PRO A 145 -4.07 12.45 -0.82
N GLU A 146 -5.17 12.96 -1.38
CA GLU A 146 -6.48 13.05 -0.71
C GLU A 146 -7.22 11.71 -0.60
N VAL A 147 -6.87 10.71 -1.41
CA VAL A 147 -7.59 9.42 -1.43
C VAL A 147 -7.20 8.56 -0.24
N ASP A 148 -8.18 8.02 0.47
CA ASP A 148 -7.99 7.13 1.61
C ASP A 148 -7.71 5.69 1.18
N PHE A 149 -6.48 5.41 0.72
CA PHE A 149 -6.06 4.05 0.39
C PHE A 149 -6.07 3.12 1.61
N PRO A 150 -6.20 1.79 1.40
CA PRO A 150 -6.01 0.82 2.48
C PRO A 150 -4.58 0.85 3.00
N LEU A 151 -4.38 0.44 4.27
CA LEU A 151 -3.02 0.21 4.76
C LEU A 151 -2.35 -0.89 3.94
N ILE A 152 -1.16 -0.59 3.45
CA ILE A 152 -0.36 -1.49 2.62
C ILE A 152 0.80 -2.05 3.45
N PHE A 153 0.95 -3.38 3.41
CA PHE A 153 2.14 -4.07 3.83
C PHE A 153 2.87 -4.61 2.60
N MET A 154 4.13 -4.20 2.41
CA MET A 154 4.96 -4.66 1.31
C MET A 154 6.19 -5.41 1.80
N LEU A 155 6.57 -6.43 1.03
CA LEU A 155 7.74 -7.25 1.27
C LEU A 155 8.49 -7.49 -0.04
N ASN A 156 9.72 -6.98 -0.16
CA ASN A 156 10.53 -7.10 -1.36
C ASN A 156 11.94 -7.63 -1.05
N GLY A 157 12.58 -8.22 -2.05
CA GLY A 157 13.99 -8.65 -1.99
C GLY A 157 14.86 -7.73 -2.85
N LYS A 158 16.01 -7.30 -2.32
CA LYS A 158 16.96 -6.42 -3.05
C LYS A 158 17.64 -7.14 -4.22
N GLN A 159 17.80 -8.47 -4.13
CA GLN A 159 18.40 -9.32 -5.15
C GLN A 159 17.34 -10.00 -6.02
N ASP A 160 16.13 -9.42 -6.12
CA ASP A 160 15.07 -9.96 -6.96
C ASP A 160 15.40 -9.70 -8.44
N GLU A 161 15.68 -10.77 -9.16
CA GLU A 161 16.05 -10.72 -10.58
C GLU A 161 14.84 -10.53 -11.52
N LEU A 162 13.62 -10.74 -11.01
CA LEU A 162 12.38 -10.56 -11.79
C LEU A 162 11.72 -9.21 -11.52
N ILE A 163 11.71 -8.77 -10.27
CA ILE A 163 11.18 -7.49 -9.83
C ILE A 163 12.33 -6.67 -9.28
N THR A 164 12.99 -5.94 -10.15
CA THR A 164 14.21 -5.20 -9.81
C THR A 164 13.96 -4.14 -8.73
N TRP A 165 14.99 -3.88 -7.92
CA TRP A 165 14.88 -3.05 -6.73
C TRP A 165 14.57 -1.58 -7.01
N GLU A 166 14.83 -1.08 -8.22
CA GLU A 166 14.65 0.34 -8.57
C GLU A 166 13.20 0.83 -8.42
N GLY A 167 12.22 -0.06 -8.56
CA GLY A 167 10.79 0.29 -8.43
C GLY A 167 10.32 0.46 -6.98
N PRO A 168 10.48 -0.54 -6.11
CA PRO A 168 9.95 -0.50 -4.74
C PRO A 168 10.31 0.75 -3.93
N PRO A 169 11.58 1.26 -3.89
CA PRO A 169 11.92 2.47 -3.16
C PRO A 169 11.16 3.72 -3.63
N LEU A 170 10.85 3.82 -4.92
CA LEU A 170 10.08 4.94 -5.46
C LEU A 170 8.64 4.92 -4.97
N PHE A 171 8.04 3.73 -4.90
CA PHE A 171 6.71 3.57 -4.35
C PHE A 171 6.69 3.87 -2.83
N TYR A 172 7.71 3.43 -2.10
CA TYR A 172 7.86 3.75 -0.67
C TYR A 172 7.95 5.27 -0.46
N GLU A 173 8.75 5.94 -1.25
CA GLU A 173 8.89 7.41 -1.20
C GLU A 173 7.57 8.11 -1.54
N ALA A 174 6.85 7.67 -2.58
CA ALA A 174 5.56 8.21 -2.97
C ALA A 174 4.55 8.08 -1.82
N MET A 175 4.43 6.90 -1.21
CA MET A 175 3.54 6.65 -0.08
C MET A 175 3.87 7.52 1.14
N GLN A 176 5.15 7.71 1.44
CA GLN A 176 5.57 8.57 2.55
C GLN A 176 5.27 10.04 2.27
N LYS A 177 5.57 10.56 1.07
CA LYS A 177 5.30 11.95 0.68
C LYS A 177 3.82 12.32 0.72
N THR A 178 2.97 11.38 0.36
CA THR A 178 1.50 11.57 0.35
C THR A 178 0.84 11.16 1.67
N HIS A 179 1.65 10.80 2.68
CA HIS A 179 1.17 10.37 4.00
C HIS A 179 0.14 9.24 3.96
N HIS A 180 0.30 8.30 3.02
CA HIS A 180 -0.50 7.07 2.99
C HIS A 180 0.09 6.01 3.91
N GLY A 181 -0.75 5.12 4.40
CA GLY A 181 -0.35 4.03 5.28
C GLY A 181 0.46 2.97 4.54
N LEU A 182 1.76 2.92 4.83
CA LEU A 182 2.69 1.91 4.32
C LEU A 182 3.54 1.33 5.45
N ILE A 183 3.62 0.03 5.48
CA ILE A 183 4.66 -0.73 6.18
C ILE A 183 5.43 -1.49 5.12
N ALA A 184 6.72 -1.23 4.98
CA ALA A 184 7.57 -1.95 4.05
C ALA A 184 8.69 -2.67 4.77
N VAL A 185 9.03 -3.87 4.30
CA VAL A 185 10.15 -4.66 4.80
C VAL A 185 10.91 -5.24 3.61
N TRP A 186 12.24 -5.29 3.70
CA TRP A 186 13.06 -5.88 2.64
C TRP A 186 14.20 -6.71 3.19
N SER A 187 14.73 -7.58 2.32
CA SER A 187 15.89 -8.43 2.58
C SER A 187 16.84 -8.43 1.38
N GLU A 188 17.98 -9.10 1.56
CA GLU A 188 18.90 -9.40 0.46
C GLU A 188 18.41 -10.52 -0.47
N GLY A 189 17.23 -11.11 -0.21
CA GLY A 189 16.73 -12.25 -0.99
C GLY A 189 16.38 -11.89 -2.43
N GLY A 190 16.42 -12.91 -3.31
CA GLY A 190 15.86 -12.86 -4.66
C GLY A 190 14.34 -13.04 -4.67
N HIS A 191 13.75 -13.29 -5.84
CA HIS A 191 12.29 -13.34 -6.03
C HIS A 191 11.56 -14.29 -5.08
N ALA A 192 12.07 -15.52 -4.94
CA ALA A 192 11.51 -16.49 -3.99
C ALA A 192 11.93 -16.24 -2.54
N GLY A 193 13.01 -15.50 -2.33
CA GLY A 193 13.62 -15.24 -1.02
C GLY A 193 13.13 -13.96 -0.34
N SER A 194 12.27 -13.16 -0.96
CA SER A 194 11.69 -11.96 -0.34
C SER A 194 11.01 -12.28 1.01
N ARG A 195 10.39 -13.44 1.13
CA ARG A 195 9.81 -13.93 2.40
C ARG A 195 10.84 -14.17 3.49
N ASN A 196 12.11 -14.42 3.15
CA ASN A 196 13.20 -14.60 4.11
C ASN A 196 13.52 -13.30 4.87
N ALA A 197 13.05 -12.15 4.40
CA ALA A 197 13.11 -10.91 5.15
C ALA A 197 12.49 -11.05 6.54
N LEU A 198 11.47 -11.88 6.64
CA LEU A 198 10.68 -12.07 7.85
C LEU A 198 11.28 -13.10 8.80
N TYR A 199 12.11 -14.03 8.32
CA TYR A 199 12.76 -15.05 9.18
C TYR A 199 13.76 -14.44 10.18
N GLY A 200 14.27 -13.25 9.92
CA GLY A 200 15.13 -12.51 10.87
C GLY A 200 14.38 -11.50 11.74
N ARG A 201 13.10 -11.30 11.50
CA ARG A 201 12.25 -10.29 12.15
C ARG A 201 10.83 -10.83 12.39
N PRO A 202 10.68 -11.94 13.13
CA PRO A 202 9.36 -12.50 13.46
C PRO A 202 8.48 -11.47 14.20
N ASP A 203 9.11 -10.61 14.98
CA ASP A 203 8.51 -9.48 15.68
C ASP A 203 7.75 -8.51 14.76
N VAL A 204 8.21 -8.33 13.54
CA VAL A 204 7.54 -7.45 12.56
C VAL A 204 6.36 -8.17 11.89
N TYR A 205 6.45 -9.47 11.66
CA TYR A 205 5.45 -10.23 10.89
C TYR A 205 4.27 -10.71 11.74
N ASP A 206 4.56 -11.28 12.92
CA ASP A 206 3.52 -11.89 13.76
C ASP A 206 2.62 -10.85 14.43
N GLU A 207 3.13 -9.64 14.62
CA GLU A 207 2.43 -8.57 15.32
C GLU A 207 1.71 -7.58 14.39
N ILE A 208 2.06 -7.52 13.08
CA ILE A 208 1.33 -6.68 12.12
C ILE A 208 0.05 -7.39 11.68
N ASN A 209 -0.95 -7.32 12.52
CA ASN A 209 -2.24 -7.93 12.21
C ASN A 209 -3.09 -7.02 11.31
N ILE A 210 -2.65 -6.82 10.07
CA ILE A 210 -3.40 -6.05 9.06
C ILE A 210 -4.79 -6.65 8.78
N ARG A 211 -5.03 -7.93 9.12
CA ARG A 211 -6.31 -8.61 8.94
C ARG A 211 -7.36 -8.22 9.98
N ASN A 212 -6.96 -7.54 11.05
CA ASN A 212 -7.89 -6.98 12.02
C ASN A 212 -8.42 -5.60 11.62
N LEU A 213 -7.83 -4.96 10.62
CA LEU A 213 -8.31 -3.68 10.12
C LEU A 213 -9.67 -3.82 9.46
N ARG A 214 -10.43 -2.74 9.56
CA ARG A 214 -11.72 -2.59 8.90
C ARG A 214 -11.67 -1.40 7.95
N ARG A 215 -12.37 -1.51 6.83
CA ARG A 215 -12.48 -0.43 5.85
C ARG A 215 -13.18 0.81 6.44
N ASN A 216 -14.17 0.59 7.29
CA ASN A 216 -14.94 1.63 7.98
C ASN A 216 -14.34 2.02 9.34
N GLN A 217 -13.02 1.95 9.48
CA GLN A 217 -12.30 2.34 10.70
C GLN A 217 -11.11 3.19 10.34
N SER A 218 -10.98 4.34 11.01
CA SER A 218 -9.81 5.20 10.89
C SER A 218 -8.56 4.54 11.49
N TYR A 219 -7.42 4.87 10.92
CA TYR A 219 -6.12 4.43 11.42
C TYR A 219 -5.08 5.55 11.27
N PRO A 220 -4.02 5.57 12.09
CA PRO A 220 -2.91 6.50 11.91
C PRO A 220 -1.99 6.00 10.78
N ALA A 221 -1.93 6.71 9.66
CA ALA A 221 -0.84 6.50 8.71
C ALA A 221 0.45 7.03 9.32
N ILE A 222 1.46 6.18 9.36
CA ILE A 222 2.79 6.48 9.89
C ILE A 222 3.71 6.71 8.72
N SER A 223 4.44 7.82 8.72
CA SER A 223 5.44 8.13 7.71
C SER A 223 6.68 8.76 8.34
N TYR A 224 7.81 8.69 7.65
CA TYR A 224 9.07 9.27 8.10
C TYR A 224 9.47 8.90 9.55
N ALA A 225 9.24 7.64 9.93
CA ALA A 225 9.65 7.19 11.25
C ALA A 225 11.17 7.26 11.42
N SER A 226 11.64 7.77 12.58
CA SER A 226 13.08 7.87 12.88
C SER A 226 13.79 6.52 13.01
N THR A 227 13.02 5.45 13.01
CA THR A 227 13.49 4.06 13.05
C THR A 227 13.56 3.43 11.66
N ASN A 228 13.23 4.18 10.62
CA ASN A 228 13.30 3.68 9.25
C ASN A 228 14.74 3.42 8.85
N ASP A 229 14.96 2.29 8.21
CA ASP A 229 16.20 1.96 7.54
C ASP A 229 16.23 2.63 6.15
N ASP A 230 17.40 2.70 5.53
CA ASP A 230 17.61 3.27 4.20
C ASP A 230 17.40 2.21 3.11
N PRO A 231 16.34 2.28 2.29
CA PRO A 231 16.14 1.34 1.21
C PRO A 231 17.19 1.48 0.09
N GLY A 232 17.89 2.60 0.00
CA GLY A 232 18.73 2.94 -1.15
C GLY A 232 17.93 3.11 -2.45
N ARG A 233 18.64 3.28 -3.56
CA ARG A 233 18.05 3.41 -4.90
C ARG A 233 18.33 2.24 -5.83
N ALA A 234 19.34 1.43 -5.50
CA ALA A 234 19.76 0.24 -6.21
C ALA A 234 19.91 -0.95 -5.25
N SER A 235 20.10 -2.14 -5.77
CA SER A 235 20.20 -3.37 -4.95
C SER A 235 21.44 -3.41 -4.05
N ASP A 236 22.48 -2.68 -4.39
CA ASP A 236 23.76 -2.54 -3.68
C ASP A 236 23.89 -1.24 -2.87
N ASP A 237 22.84 -0.40 -2.85
CA ASP A 237 22.77 0.89 -2.15
C ASP A 237 21.87 0.80 -0.92
N GLY A 238 22.16 1.59 0.13
CA GLY A 238 21.42 1.62 1.39
C GLY A 238 21.58 0.34 2.22
N ASP A 239 20.65 0.10 3.15
CA ASP A 239 20.68 -1.04 4.05
C ASP A 239 20.29 -2.34 3.32
N PRO A 240 21.09 -3.43 3.45
CA PRO A 240 20.80 -4.70 2.79
C PRO A 240 19.51 -5.36 3.28
N ARG A 241 19.12 -5.10 4.53
CA ARG A 241 17.86 -5.52 5.15
C ARG A 241 17.30 -4.34 5.92
N GLY A 242 16.01 -4.16 5.87
CA GLY A 242 15.44 -3.05 6.58
C GLY A 242 13.91 -3.01 6.57
N GLN A 243 13.40 -1.92 7.13
CA GLN A 243 11.97 -1.66 7.22
C GLN A 243 11.65 -0.17 7.16
N LEU A 244 10.44 0.14 6.72
CA LEU A 244 9.83 1.46 6.86
C LEU A 244 8.55 1.35 7.68
N ASN A 245 8.45 2.19 8.72
CA ASN A 245 7.28 2.37 9.58
C ASN A 245 6.79 1.12 10.33
N ALA A 246 7.55 0.02 10.31
CA ALA A 246 7.18 -1.25 10.94
C ALA A 246 7.35 -1.24 12.46
N MET A 247 8.11 -0.29 13.00
CA MET A 247 8.46 -0.23 14.43
C MET A 247 7.43 0.51 15.29
N PHE A 248 6.30 0.90 14.73
CA PHE A 248 5.19 1.48 15.48
C PHE A 248 3.98 0.57 15.46
N GLU A 249 3.29 0.52 16.58
CA GLU A 249 1.96 -0.04 16.71
C GLU A 249 1.02 1.00 17.32
N TRP A 250 -0.29 0.78 17.16
CA TRP A 250 -1.29 1.69 17.71
C TRP A 250 -2.49 0.93 18.27
N THR A 251 -3.11 1.57 19.25
CA THR A 251 -4.34 1.10 19.92
C THR A 251 -5.28 2.26 20.21
N ASP A 252 -6.45 1.95 20.73
CA ASP A 252 -7.40 2.90 21.31
C ASP A 252 -7.72 4.09 20.40
N THR A 253 -7.95 3.80 19.11
CA THR A 253 -8.34 4.83 18.16
C THR A 253 -9.74 5.35 18.48
N VAL A 254 -9.84 6.66 18.63
CA VAL A 254 -11.10 7.41 18.74
C VAL A 254 -11.27 8.28 17.52
N ASP A 255 -12.42 8.19 16.89
CA ASP A 255 -12.81 8.97 15.71
C ASP A 255 -14.22 9.52 15.96
N SER A 256 -14.29 10.73 16.48
CA SER A 256 -15.54 11.43 16.81
C SER A 256 -15.63 12.75 16.03
N PRO A 257 -16.80 13.40 15.95
CA PRO A 257 -16.92 14.67 15.23
C PRO A 257 -15.98 15.78 15.71
N ASN A 258 -15.57 15.75 16.97
CA ASN A 258 -14.79 16.81 17.59
C ASN A 258 -13.33 16.43 17.87
N GLU A 259 -13.01 15.13 17.83
CA GLU A 259 -11.70 14.64 18.25
C GLU A 259 -11.32 13.38 17.48
N TYR A 260 -10.07 13.36 17.02
CA TYR A 260 -9.36 12.12 16.70
C TYR A 260 -8.32 11.88 17.78
N ALA A 261 -8.26 10.64 18.30
CA ALA A 261 -7.22 10.27 19.24
C ALA A 261 -6.74 8.84 19.00
N VAL A 262 -5.45 8.59 19.28
CA VAL A 262 -4.82 7.27 19.11
C VAL A 262 -3.65 7.13 20.06
N THR A 263 -3.46 5.95 20.61
CA THR A 263 -2.26 5.57 21.35
C THR A 263 -1.25 4.97 20.38
N LEU A 264 -0.04 5.51 20.36
CA LEU A 264 1.08 5.03 19.58
C LEU A 264 2.20 4.59 20.50
N MET A 265 2.84 3.47 20.21
CA MET A 265 3.99 2.97 20.94
C MET A 265 5.01 2.34 19.98
N PRO A 266 6.32 2.47 20.27
CA PRO A 266 7.31 1.67 19.59
C PRO A 266 7.06 0.19 19.85
N ARG A 267 7.13 -0.61 18.80
CA ARG A 267 6.98 -2.07 18.89
C ARG A 267 8.07 -2.70 19.74
N ASN A 268 7.77 -3.82 20.38
CA ASN A 268 8.68 -4.62 21.21
C ASN A 268 9.08 -4.02 22.56
N GLY A 269 8.38 -3.05 23.09
CA GLY A 269 8.61 -2.54 24.44
C GLY A 269 10.06 -2.06 24.71
N ARG A 270 10.85 -1.88 23.65
CA ARG A 270 12.19 -1.36 23.80
C ARG A 270 12.10 0.06 24.30
N ASP A 271 12.96 0.41 25.25
CA ASP A 271 13.08 1.78 25.75
C ASP A 271 13.72 2.69 24.69
N ILE A 272 13.01 2.83 23.57
CA ILE A 272 13.43 3.67 22.45
C ILE A 272 12.48 4.88 22.37
N SER A 273 13.06 6.06 22.35
CA SER A 273 12.36 7.23 21.90
C SER A 273 12.39 7.24 20.37
N ALA A 274 11.23 7.20 19.75
CA ALA A 274 11.09 7.23 18.30
C ALA A 274 10.16 8.36 17.88
N THR A 275 10.38 8.93 16.71
CA THR A 275 9.50 9.95 16.12
C THR A 275 8.96 9.48 14.78
N ALA A 276 7.77 9.96 14.42
CA ALA A 276 7.17 9.74 13.12
C ALA A 276 6.20 10.88 12.76
N ASP A 277 5.88 11.03 11.50
CA ASP A 277 4.76 11.85 11.07
C ASP A 277 3.49 11.00 11.13
N ILE A 278 2.45 11.53 11.79
CA ILE A 278 1.18 10.83 12.02
C ILE A 278 0.05 11.56 11.31
N THR A 279 -0.59 10.88 10.37
CA THR A 279 -1.72 11.41 9.60
C THR A 279 -2.92 10.47 9.77
N PRO A 280 -4.02 10.92 10.41
CA PRO A 280 -5.24 10.14 10.44
C PRO A 280 -5.78 9.88 9.03
N ARG A 281 -6.10 8.63 8.72
CA ARG A 281 -6.67 8.23 7.43
C ARG A 281 -7.97 7.46 7.65
N ARG A 282 -8.80 7.41 6.62
CA ARG A 282 -10.12 6.74 6.68
C ARG A 282 -10.99 7.25 7.82
N LEU A 283 -10.97 8.55 8.03
CA LEU A 283 -11.80 9.20 9.05
C LEU A 283 -13.28 9.00 8.76
N GLN A 284 -14.02 8.50 9.74
CA GLN A 284 -15.45 8.21 9.62
C GLN A 284 -16.30 9.38 10.16
N ASN A 285 -15.89 9.95 11.29
CA ASN A 285 -16.63 10.97 12.02
C ASN A 285 -15.88 12.30 12.09
N PHE A 286 -14.58 12.27 12.32
CA PHE A 286 -13.72 13.45 12.39
C PHE A 286 -13.49 13.99 10.97
N ARG A 287 -14.28 15.01 10.60
CA ARG A 287 -14.19 15.58 9.25
C ARG A 287 -13.05 16.59 9.16
N VAL A 288 -12.22 16.49 8.14
CA VAL A 288 -11.14 17.42 7.83
C VAL A 288 -11.35 18.00 6.44
N ARG A 289 -11.22 19.30 6.30
CA ARG A 289 -11.32 20.02 5.02
C ARG A 289 -10.08 20.91 4.84
N PRO A 290 -9.67 21.18 3.61
CA PRO A 290 -8.60 22.14 3.35
C PRO A 290 -8.81 23.45 4.11
N GLY A 291 -7.77 23.89 4.84
CA GLY A 291 -7.79 25.13 5.62
C GLY A 291 -8.41 25.04 7.01
N ASP A 292 -9.03 23.92 7.40
CA ASP A 292 -9.48 23.71 8.78
C ASP A 292 -8.28 23.83 9.75
N ARG A 293 -8.55 24.28 10.98
CA ARG A 293 -7.52 24.45 12.02
C ARG A 293 -7.78 23.52 13.19
N PHE A 294 -6.69 22.93 13.68
CA PHE A 294 -6.71 21.96 14.75
C PHE A 294 -5.66 22.29 15.79
N ARG A 295 -5.86 21.77 16.99
CA ARG A 295 -4.84 21.68 18.04
C ARG A 295 -4.50 20.24 18.26
N TYR A 296 -3.23 19.94 18.52
CA TYR A 296 -2.83 18.62 18.96
C TYR A 296 -2.14 18.65 20.31
N ARG A 297 -2.27 17.55 21.02
CA ARG A 297 -1.53 17.24 22.25
C ARG A 297 -1.02 15.80 22.16
N ASN A 298 0.21 15.63 22.58
CA ASN A 298 0.85 14.34 22.77
C ASN A 298 1.09 14.15 24.27
N LEU A 299 0.47 13.15 24.87
CA LEU A 299 0.55 12.82 26.28
C LEU A 299 1.35 11.54 26.48
N GLU A 300 2.34 11.58 27.35
CA GLU A 300 3.10 10.41 27.78
C GLU A 300 2.22 9.48 28.64
N ILE A 301 2.25 8.18 28.38
CA ILE A 301 1.53 7.16 29.15
C ILE A 301 2.54 6.41 30.05
N PRO A 302 2.17 6.15 31.33
CA PRO A 302 0.91 6.46 32.01
C PRO A 302 0.88 7.84 32.68
N ALA A 303 1.96 8.61 32.62
CA ALA A 303 2.14 9.82 33.39
C ALA A 303 1.12 10.94 33.08
N GLY A 304 0.49 10.89 31.90
CA GLY A 304 -0.45 11.93 31.46
C GLY A 304 0.16 13.31 31.23
N LYS A 305 1.50 13.40 31.24
CA LYS A 305 2.23 14.66 31.03
C LYS A 305 2.21 15.03 29.54
N ILE A 306 1.90 16.28 29.23
CA ILE A 306 2.02 16.81 27.87
C ILE A 306 3.49 16.84 27.48
N HIS A 307 3.83 16.13 26.43
CA HIS A 307 5.18 16.06 25.87
C HIS A 307 5.33 17.01 24.67
N GLN A 308 4.30 17.05 23.82
CA GLN A 308 4.25 17.96 22.66
C GLN A 308 2.82 18.53 22.54
N GLN A 309 2.72 19.76 22.07
CA GLN A 309 1.44 20.35 21.69
C GLN A 309 1.65 21.44 20.65
N GLY A 310 0.61 21.75 19.90
CA GLY A 310 0.69 22.80 18.90
C GLY A 310 -0.62 22.99 18.15
N LYS A 311 -0.54 23.83 17.11
CA LYS A 311 -1.61 24.06 16.16
C LYS A 311 -1.23 23.48 14.81
N LEU A 312 -2.22 22.93 14.12
CA LEU A 312 -2.06 22.28 12.82
C LEU A 312 -3.13 22.82 11.87
N PRO A 313 -2.77 23.38 10.73
CA PRO A 313 -3.71 23.54 9.62
C PRO A 313 -3.88 22.18 8.90
N ALA A 314 -5.07 21.94 8.37
CA ALA A 314 -5.19 20.98 7.28
C ALA A 314 -4.54 21.54 6.03
N ASP A 315 -3.89 20.68 5.27
CA ASP A 315 -3.27 21.04 4.00
C ASP A 315 -4.30 21.22 2.87
N GLU A 316 -3.82 21.49 1.67
CA GLU A 316 -4.64 21.65 0.46
C GLU A 316 -5.41 20.39 0.05
N HIS A 317 -4.99 19.23 0.52
CA HIS A 317 -5.62 17.92 0.28
C HIS A 317 -6.60 17.52 1.39
N GLY A 318 -6.77 18.37 2.43
CA GLY A 318 -7.62 18.06 3.58
C GLY A 318 -7.00 17.05 4.52
N LEU A 319 -5.68 16.97 4.58
CA LEU A 319 -4.96 16.12 5.53
C LEU A 319 -4.46 16.94 6.71
N VAL A 320 -4.48 16.33 7.89
CA VAL A 320 -3.87 16.89 9.10
C VAL A 320 -2.75 15.97 9.56
N THR A 321 -1.52 16.48 9.56
CA THR A 321 -0.33 15.70 9.90
C THR A 321 0.38 16.28 11.11
N VAL A 322 0.53 15.48 12.17
CA VAL A 322 1.41 15.79 13.29
C VAL A 322 2.81 15.34 12.95
N LYS A 323 3.66 16.28 12.57
CA LYS A 323 5.05 15.98 12.19
C LYS A 323 5.91 15.73 13.42
N LYS A 324 6.84 14.77 13.29
CA LYS A 324 7.79 14.36 14.35
C LYS A 324 7.09 14.10 15.70
N PHE A 325 5.93 13.44 15.65
CA PHE A 325 5.28 12.95 16.86
C PHE A 325 6.23 12.01 17.59
N ALA A 326 6.56 12.32 18.84
CA ALA A 326 7.49 11.52 19.64
C ALA A 326 6.73 10.51 20.49
N SER A 327 7.15 9.25 20.44
CA SER A 327 6.66 8.15 21.28
C SER A 327 7.81 7.47 22.01
N ARG A 328 7.54 6.94 23.20
CA ARG A 328 8.44 6.17 24.04
C ARG A 328 7.88 4.78 24.28
N SER A 329 8.68 3.90 24.87
CA SER A 329 8.31 2.51 25.16
C SER A 329 6.98 2.35 25.92
N GLY A 330 6.65 3.27 26.82
CA GLY A 330 5.38 3.30 27.55
C GLY A 330 4.17 3.75 26.72
N GLY A 331 4.41 4.18 25.48
CA GLY A 331 3.39 4.72 24.60
C GLY A 331 3.14 6.21 24.80
N SER A 332 2.51 6.80 23.79
CA SER A 332 2.11 8.20 23.78
C SER A 332 0.72 8.33 23.18
N ARG A 333 -0.13 9.13 23.80
CA ARG A 333 -1.50 9.38 23.38
C ARG A 333 -1.58 10.67 22.58
N LEU A 334 -1.86 10.55 21.30
CA LEU A 334 -2.15 11.69 20.42
C LEU A 334 -3.62 12.08 20.54
N PHE A 335 -3.88 13.37 20.65
CA PHE A 335 -5.20 14.00 20.49
C PHE A 335 -5.11 15.08 19.43
N ILE A 336 -6.06 15.10 18.51
CA ILE A 336 -6.27 16.18 17.53
C ILE A 336 -7.70 16.65 17.71
N THR A 337 -7.87 17.94 17.99
CA THR A 337 -9.19 18.58 18.25
C THR A 337 -9.37 19.82 17.36
N ARG A 338 -10.60 20.13 16.99
CA ARG A 338 -10.89 21.37 16.26
C ARG A 338 -10.60 22.62 17.12
N GLU A 339 -10.14 23.69 16.46
CA GLU A 339 -10.04 25.01 17.11
C GLU A 339 -11.42 25.67 17.26
#